data_01b741b0f0ba11ebe7250bdd0dcd8b47
#
_entry.id   01b741b0f0ba11ebe7250bdd0dcd8b47
#
_cell.length_a   1.000
_cell.length_b   1.000
_cell.length_c   1.000
_cell.angle_alpha   90.00
_cell.angle_beta   90.00
_cell.angle_gamma   90.00
#
_symmetry.space_group_name_H-M   'P 1'
#
loop_
_entity.id
_entity.type
_entity.pdbx_description
1 polymer ?
#
loop_
_entity_poly.entity_id
_entity_poly.type
_entity_poly.pdbx_seq_one_letter_code
_entity_poly.pdbx_strand_id
1 'polypeptide(L)'
;MIKLLLTDVDGCLTDGGMYYTAEGDVMKRFCVYDGMGMVLLRKAGIACGILTSENSPIVKARAEKLKLDYLYLGVGSKDQEGSLTKLDAAKQICEKMGITMTEVCYVGDDVNDIDLLEAVGMPCCPLNARPEVKAIQNIKVLNTPGGQGAVREIADAILAIVNCKL
;
A
#
# COMPACT_ATOMS: atom_id res chain seq x y z
N MET A 1 17.39 1.62 -5.33
CA MET A 1 16.85 2.56 -4.29
C MET A 1 15.37 2.71 -4.50
N ILE A 2 14.55 2.65 -3.45
CA ILE A 2 13.09 2.79 -3.56
C ILE A 2 12.73 4.20 -4.02
N LYS A 3 11.84 4.29 -4.99
CA LYS A 3 11.31 5.53 -5.57
C LYS A 3 9.78 5.64 -5.46
N LEU A 4 9.12 4.53 -5.14
CA LEU A 4 7.67 4.44 -5.03
C LEU A 4 7.27 3.54 -3.86
N LEU A 5 6.40 4.03 -2.97
CA LEU A 5 5.69 3.23 -1.99
C LEU A 5 4.24 3.06 -2.43
N LEU A 6 3.80 1.82 -2.59
CA LEU A 6 2.40 1.46 -2.79
C LEU A 6 1.89 0.65 -1.60
N THR A 7 0.62 0.78 -1.27
CA THR A 7 0.00 0.02 -0.17
C THR A 7 -1.44 -0.35 -0.51
N ASP A 8 -1.86 -1.52 0.00
CA ASP A 8 -3.29 -1.80 0.12
C ASP A 8 -3.90 -0.95 1.25
N VAL A 9 -5.21 -1.01 1.42
CA VAL A 9 -5.96 -0.25 2.43
C VAL A 9 -6.38 -1.14 3.58
N ASP A 10 -7.26 -2.10 3.30
CA ASP A 10 -7.90 -2.89 4.35
C ASP A 10 -6.95 -3.97 4.87
N GLY A 11 -6.63 -3.89 6.16
CA GLY A 11 -5.58 -4.69 6.80
C GLY A 11 -4.17 -4.09 6.75
N CYS A 12 -3.93 -3.06 5.93
CA CYS A 12 -2.65 -2.33 5.83
C CYS A 12 -2.72 -0.91 6.42
N LEU A 13 -3.46 0.01 5.77
CA LEU A 13 -3.72 1.37 6.27
C LEU A 13 -4.84 1.41 7.32
N THR A 14 -5.70 0.40 7.34
CA THR A 14 -6.72 0.15 8.36
C THR A 14 -6.41 -1.16 9.09
N ASP A 15 -7.15 -1.44 10.14
CA ASP A 15 -7.09 -2.70 10.88
C ASP A 15 -7.88 -3.85 10.22
N GLY A 16 -8.45 -3.61 9.02
CA GLY A 16 -9.29 -4.55 8.29
C GLY A 16 -10.73 -4.62 8.82
N GLY A 17 -11.08 -3.85 9.84
CA GLY A 17 -12.45 -3.77 10.37
C GLY A 17 -13.38 -3.03 9.41
N MET A 18 -14.56 -3.61 9.16
CA MET A 18 -15.59 -3.04 8.30
C MET A 18 -16.74 -2.50 9.15
N TYR A 19 -17.09 -1.22 8.98
CA TYR A 19 -18.23 -0.58 9.63
C TYR A 19 -19.36 -0.43 8.60
N TYR A 20 -20.32 -1.35 8.65
CA TYR A 20 -21.33 -1.53 7.63
C TYR A 20 -22.73 -1.18 8.10
N THR A 21 -23.53 -0.57 7.20
CA THR A 21 -24.99 -0.48 7.28
C THR A 21 -25.62 -1.18 6.07
N ALA A 22 -26.94 -1.14 5.97
CA ALA A 22 -27.66 -1.66 4.80
C ALA A 22 -27.29 -0.92 3.49
N GLU A 23 -26.78 0.32 3.60
CA GLU A 23 -26.36 1.16 2.49
C GLU A 23 -24.88 0.93 2.10
N GLY A 24 -24.12 0.15 2.88
CA GLY A 24 -22.73 -0.18 2.61
C GLY A 24 -21.74 0.28 3.70
N ASP A 25 -20.48 0.44 3.30
CA ASP A 25 -19.38 0.87 4.16
C ASP A 25 -19.54 2.35 4.55
N VAL A 26 -19.61 2.62 5.86
CA VAL A 26 -19.89 3.95 6.39
C VAL A 26 -18.69 4.62 7.04
N MET A 27 -17.68 3.86 7.47
CA MET A 27 -16.53 4.41 8.17
C MET A 27 -15.32 3.48 8.04
N LYS A 28 -14.11 4.07 7.95
CA LYS A 28 -12.82 3.37 8.06
C LYS A 28 -11.93 4.10 9.05
N ARG A 29 -11.23 3.33 9.89
CA ARG A 29 -10.27 3.86 10.85
C ARG A 29 -8.87 3.86 10.26
N PHE A 30 -8.30 5.04 10.02
CA PHE A 30 -6.90 5.21 9.57
C PHE A 30 -6.01 5.65 10.73
N CYS A 31 -4.75 5.23 10.70
CA CYS A 31 -3.73 5.72 11.61
C CYS A 31 -3.13 7.05 11.11
N VAL A 32 -2.99 8.03 12.01
CA VAL A 32 -2.40 9.33 11.67
C VAL A 32 -0.91 9.21 11.33
N TYR A 33 -0.21 8.27 11.96
CA TYR A 33 1.23 8.06 11.75
C TYR A 33 1.53 7.53 10.35
N ASP A 34 0.70 6.65 9.80
CA ASP A 34 0.83 6.13 8.43
C ASP A 34 0.73 7.28 7.41
N GLY A 35 -0.26 8.17 7.58
CA GLY A 35 -0.38 9.34 6.73
C GLY A 35 0.83 10.26 6.81
N MET A 36 1.39 10.47 8.01
CA MET A 36 2.61 11.27 8.17
C MET A 36 3.82 10.60 7.51
N GLY A 37 3.96 9.27 7.60
CA GLY A 37 5.01 8.51 6.91
C GLY A 37 5.00 8.77 5.40
N MET A 38 3.81 8.68 4.77
CA MET A 38 3.66 8.96 3.34
C MET A 38 4.00 10.42 2.99
N VAL A 39 3.61 11.39 3.83
CA VAL A 39 3.98 12.80 3.64
C VAL A 39 5.50 13.01 3.71
N LEU A 40 6.19 12.34 4.63
CA LEU A 40 7.64 12.44 4.77
C LEU A 40 8.37 11.81 3.57
N LEU A 41 7.92 10.64 3.10
CA LEU A 41 8.45 10.01 1.87
C LEU A 41 8.33 10.93 0.67
N ARG A 42 7.16 11.54 0.47
CA ARG A 42 6.94 12.48 -0.65
C ARG A 42 7.83 13.71 -0.56
N LYS A 43 8.06 14.24 0.64
CA LYS A 43 9.05 15.33 0.87
C LYS A 43 10.48 14.92 0.52
N ALA A 44 10.81 13.63 0.65
CA ALA A 44 12.09 13.06 0.26
C ALA A 44 12.15 12.66 -1.23
N GLY A 45 11.14 13.00 -2.02
CA GLY A 45 11.08 12.69 -3.46
C GLY A 45 10.65 11.26 -3.80
N ILE A 46 10.09 10.53 -2.84
CA ILE A 46 9.57 9.17 -3.04
C ILE A 46 8.04 9.27 -3.22
N ALA A 47 7.55 8.85 -4.38
CA ALA A 47 6.12 8.85 -4.66
C ALA A 47 5.36 7.86 -3.78
N CYS A 48 4.09 8.16 -3.48
CA CYS A 48 3.23 7.31 -2.66
C CYS A 48 1.88 7.09 -3.33
N GLY A 49 1.35 5.86 -3.23
CA GLY A 49 0.04 5.52 -3.79
C GLY A 49 -0.69 4.42 -3.06
N ILE A 50 -1.96 4.30 -3.40
CA ILE A 50 -2.88 3.27 -2.91
C ILE A 50 -3.37 2.42 -4.07
N LEU A 51 -3.37 1.10 -3.87
CA LEU A 51 -4.00 0.11 -4.75
C LEU A 51 -4.96 -0.73 -3.91
N THR A 52 -6.27 -0.58 -4.09
CA THR A 52 -7.26 -1.33 -3.32
C THR A 52 -8.34 -1.95 -4.18
N SER A 53 -8.83 -3.11 -3.78
CA SER A 53 -9.95 -3.77 -4.44
C SER A 53 -11.29 -3.10 -4.19
N GLU A 54 -11.39 -2.30 -3.13
CA GLU A 54 -12.58 -1.56 -2.78
C GLU A 54 -12.72 -0.25 -3.56
N ASN A 55 -13.94 0.04 -4.01
CA ASN A 55 -14.28 1.32 -4.63
C ASN A 55 -14.94 2.24 -3.59
N SER A 56 -14.15 2.68 -2.60
CA SER A 56 -14.64 3.41 -1.43
C SER A 56 -14.38 4.93 -1.55
N PRO A 57 -15.42 5.77 -1.46
CA PRO A 57 -15.27 7.22 -1.40
C PRO A 57 -14.50 7.69 -0.16
N ILE A 58 -14.52 6.90 0.92
CA ILE A 58 -13.75 7.18 2.14
C ILE A 58 -12.25 7.11 1.86
N VAL A 59 -11.81 6.08 1.11
CA VAL A 59 -10.42 5.92 0.69
C VAL A 59 -10.00 7.06 -0.24
N LYS A 60 -10.87 7.44 -1.19
CA LYS A 60 -10.63 8.58 -2.08
C LYS A 60 -10.40 9.87 -1.30
N ALA A 61 -11.30 10.20 -0.36
CA ALA A 61 -11.15 11.39 0.49
C ALA A 61 -9.86 11.38 1.32
N ARG A 62 -9.45 10.19 1.82
CA ARG A 62 -8.19 10.04 2.54
C ARG A 62 -6.97 10.27 1.66
N ALA A 63 -6.94 9.70 0.46
CA ALA A 63 -5.87 9.87 -0.52
C ALA A 63 -5.72 11.34 -0.95
N GLU A 64 -6.83 12.03 -1.22
CA GLU A 64 -6.87 13.45 -1.56
C GLU A 64 -6.32 14.32 -0.43
N LYS A 65 -6.73 14.07 0.83
CA LYS A 65 -6.21 14.78 2.00
C LYS A 65 -4.70 14.62 2.16
N LEU A 66 -4.15 13.44 1.87
CA LEU A 66 -2.71 13.15 1.92
C LEU A 66 -1.98 13.61 0.66
N LYS A 67 -2.71 14.04 -0.37
CA LYS A 67 -2.19 14.43 -1.70
C LYS A 67 -1.34 13.32 -2.31
N LEU A 68 -1.81 12.06 -2.24
CA LEU A 68 -1.07 10.94 -2.79
C LEU A 68 -0.91 11.07 -4.30
N ASP A 69 0.21 10.55 -4.81
CA ASP A 69 0.57 10.66 -6.22
C ASP A 69 -0.26 9.71 -7.10
N TYR A 70 -0.66 8.55 -6.52
CA TYR A 70 -1.42 7.53 -7.21
C TYR A 70 -2.54 6.98 -6.33
N LEU A 71 -3.70 6.79 -6.96
CA LEU A 71 -4.87 6.15 -6.35
C LEU A 71 -5.57 5.27 -7.39
N TYR A 72 -5.61 3.98 -7.14
CA TYR A 72 -6.37 3.01 -7.92
C TYR A 72 -7.37 2.31 -7.00
N LEU A 73 -8.64 2.52 -7.27
CA LEU A 73 -9.78 1.90 -6.58
C LEU A 73 -10.35 0.78 -7.46
N GLY A 74 -10.90 -0.27 -6.86
CA GLY A 74 -11.55 -1.38 -7.57
C GLY A 74 -10.57 -2.28 -8.33
N VAL A 75 -9.27 -2.26 -8.01
CA VAL A 75 -8.26 -3.07 -8.71
C VAL A 75 -8.06 -4.42 -8.03
N GLY A 76 -7.97 -5.49 -8.83
CA GLY A 76 -7.82 -6.86 -8.32
C GLY A 76 -9.13 -7.52 -7.87
N SER A 77 -10.27 -6.87 -8.09
CA SER A 77 -11.58 -7.50 -7.88
C SER A 77 -11.82 -8.57 -8.95
N LYS A 78 -12.00 -9.84 -8.52
CA LYS A 78 -12.26 -10.97 -9.43
C LYS A 78 -13.66 -10.93 -10.05
N ASP A 79 -14.53 -10.05 -9.54
CA ASP A 79 -15.95 -10.01 -9.92
C ASP A 79 -16.22 -9.20 -11.21
N GLN A 80 -15.20 -8.58 -11.78
CA GLN A 80 -15.30 -7.85 -13.05
C GLN A 80 -14.31 -8.43 -14.06
N GLU A 81 -14.85 -9.14 -15.05
CA GLU A 81 -14.08 -9.63 -16.20
C GLU A 81 -13.37 -8.45 -16.88
N GLY A 82 -12.04 -8.49 -16.96
CA GLY A 82 -11.24 -7.41 -17.52
C GLY A 82 -10.84 -6.30 -16.53
N SER A 83 -11.09 -6.47 -15.21
CA SER A 83 -10.58 -5.52 -14.21
C SER A 83 -9.05 -5.56 -14.15
N LEU A 84 -8.46 -4.37 -13.99
CA LEU A 84 -7.01 -4.20 -13.82
C LEU A 84 -6.56 -4.89 -12.53
N THR A 85 -5.53 -5.73 -12.58
CA THR A 85 -4.95 -6.31 -11.37
C THR A 85 -4.11 -5.28 -10.62
N LYS A 86 -3.84 -5.51 -9.31
CA LYS A 86 -2.92 -4.65 -8.54
C LYS A 86 -1.52 -4.65 -9.17
N LEU A 87 -1.05 -5.79 -9.71
CA LEU A 87 0.22 -5.90 -10.41
C LEU A 87 0.25 -5.06 -11.69
N ASP A 88 -0.82 -5.10 -12.49
CA ASP A 88 -0.87 -4.31 -13.74
C ASP A 88 -0.97 -2.81 -13.43
N ALA A 89 -1.70 -2.41 -12.39
CA ALA A 89 -1.75 -1.03 -11.92
C ALA A 89 -0.35 -0.54 -11.50
N ALA A 90 0.39 -1.34 -10.75
CA ALA A 90 1.76 -1.01 -10.36
C ALA A 90 2.71 -0.91 -11.56
N LYS A 91 2.62 -1.82 -12.54
CA LYS A 91 3.39 -1.74 -13.79
C LYS A 91 3.10 -0.46 -14.57
N GLN A 92 1.83 -0.06 -14.71
CA GLN A 92 1.46 1.19 -15.35
C GLN A 92 2.03 2.42 -14.63
N ILE A 93 2.06 2.41 -13.29
CA ILE A 93 2.69 3.48 -12.52
C ILE A 93 4.19 3.51 -12.79
N CYS A 94 4.86 2.37 -12.76
CA CYS A 94 6.29 2.26 -13.04
C CYS A 94 6.63 2.80 -14.44
N GLU A 95 5.85 2.45 -15.46
CA GLU A 95 6.02 2.96 -16.82
C GLU A 95 5.88 4.49 -16.88
N LYS A 96 4.85 5.05 -16.26
CA LYS A 96 4.64 6.51 -16.19
C LYS A 96 5.77 7.24 -15.47
N MET A 97 6.38 6.62 -14.45
CA MET A 97 7.48 7.19 -13.67
C MET A 97 8.86 6.94 -14.32
N GLY A 98 8.99 6.07 -15.31
CA GLY A 98 10.27 5.63 -15.85
C GLY A 98 11.13 4.86 -14.84
N ILE A 99 10.49 4.05 -13.96
CA ILE A 99 11.15 3.22 -12.95
C ILE A 99 10.85 1.74 -13.19
N THR A 100 11.58 0.89 -12.49
CA THR A 100 11.37 -0.57 -12.53
C THR A 100 10.67 -1.08 -11.26
N MET A 101 10.08 -2.27 -11.32
CA MET A 101 9.44 -2.92 -10.16
C MET A 101 10.44 -3.13 -9.00
N THR A 102 11.74 -3.23 -9.28
CA THR A 102 12.78 -3.34 -8.24
C THR A 102 12.96 -2.05 -7.41
N GLU A 103 12.39 -0.93 -7.86
CA GLU A 103 12.42 0.37 -7.18
C GLU A 103 11.11 0.66 -6.42
N VAL A 104 10.20 -0.33 -6.37
CA VAL A 104 8.90 -0.26 -5.68
C VAL A 104 8.97 -0.98 -4.34
N CYS A 105 8.45 -0.35 -3.30
CA CYS A 105 8.04 -0.98 -2.06
C CYS A 105 6.53 -1.16 -2.08
N TYR A 106 6.04 -2.35 -1.76
CA TYR A 106 4.62 -2.63 -1.64
C TYR A 106 4.28 -3.22 -0.28
N VAL A 107 3.19 -2.72 0.32
CA VAL A 107 2.63 -3.25 1.58
C VAL A 107 1.28 -3.87 1.28
N GLY A 108 1.17 -5.18 1.47
CA GLY A 108 -0.05 -5.96 1.28
C GLY A 108 -0.23 -6.99 2.40
N ASP A 109 -1.45 -7.45 2.66
CA ASP A 109 -1.73 -8.33 3.79
C ASP A 109 -2.50 -9.60 3.45
N ASP A 110 -3.13 -9.69 2.27
CA ASP A 110 -3.95 -10.85 1.91
C ASP A 110 -3.56 -11.43 0.54
N VAL A 111 -4.20 -12.52 0.16
CA VAL A 111 -3.86 -13.34 -1.02
C VAL A 111 -3.98 -12.60 -2.35
N ASN A 112 -4.81 -11.56 -2.43
CA ASN A 112 -4.95 -10.70 -3.62
C ASN A 112 -3.74 -9.76 -3.83
N ASP A 113 -2.80 -9.72 -2.88
CA ASP A 113 -1.56 -8.95 -2.95
C ASP A 113 -0.35 -9.77 -3.41
N ILE A 114 -0.45 -11.11 -3.40
CA ILE A 114 0.68 -12.03 -3.60
C ILE A 114 1.42 -11.72 -4.91
N ASP A 115 0.70 -11.64 -6.03
CA ASP A 115 1.33 -11.42 -7.35
C ASP A 115 2.16 -10.12 -7.40
N LEU A 116 1.70 -9.07 -6.73
CA LEU A 116 2.42 -7.80 -6.66
C LEU A 116 3.57 -7.87 -5.67
N LEU A 117 3.38 -8.49 -4.50
CA LEU A 117 4.42 -8.67 -3.49
C LEU A 117 5.61 -9.47 -4.06
N GLU A 118 5.36 -10.51 -4.86
CA GLU A 118 6.42 -11.29 -5.50
C GLU A 118 7.17 -10.54 -6.60
N ALA A 119 6.55 -9.50 -7.18
CA ALA A 119 7.11 -8.75 -8.31
C ALA A 119 7.95 -7.53 -7.90
N VAL A 120 7.75 -6.98 -6.69
CA VAL A 120 8.41 -5.74 -6.26
C VAL A 120 9.78 -5.97 -5.64
N GLY A 121 10.61 -4.92 -5.64
CA GLY A 121 11.95 -4.98 -5.04
C GLY A 121 11.98 -4.96 -3.52
N MET A 122 10.91 -4.47 -2.87
CA MET A 122 10.78 -4.45 -1.42
C MET A 122 9.36 -4.88 -1.01
N PRO A 123 9.09 -6.19 -0.97
CA PRO A 123 7.82 -6.69 -0.49
C PRO A 123 7.73 -6.59 1.03
N CYS A 124 6.62 -6.06 1.54
CA CYS A 124 6.36 -5.89 2.96
C CYS A 124 4.94 -6.32 3.31
N CYS A 125 4.74 -6.82 4.51
CA CYS A 125 3.42 -7.06 5.04
C CYS A 125 3.32 -6.65 6.52
N PRO A 126 2.15 -6.18 6.98
CA PRO A 126 1.93 -5.86 8.38
C PRO A 126 1.92 -7.13 9.25
N LEU A 127 2.05 -6.95 10.57
CA LEU A 127 2.08 -8.08 11.52
C LEU A 127 0.83 -8.97 11.45
N ASN A 128 -0.33 -8.40 11.13
CA ASN A 128 -1.61 -9.12 11.00
C ASN A 128 -1.80 -9.83 9.65
N ALA A 129 -0.87 -9.72 8.69
CA ALA A 129 -1.00 -10.33 7.38
C ALA A 129 -1.26 -11.85 7.46
N ARG A 130 -1.92 -12.37 6.44
CA ARG A 130 -2.24 -13.81 6.32
C ARG A 130 -0.96 -14.65 6.26
N PRO A 131 -1.02 -15.92 6.75
CA PRO A 131 0.13 -16.82 6.72
C PRO A 131 0.71 -17.02 5.32
N GLU A 132 -0.15 -17.06 4.29
CA GLU A 132 0.23 -17.23 2.89
C GLU A 132 1.12 -16.06 2.40
N VAL A 133 0.78 -14.84 2.80
CA VAL A 133 1.58 -13.64 2.50
C VAL A 133 2.91 -13.68 3.23
N LYS A 134 2.90 -14.06 4.51
CA LYS A 134 4.12 -14.17 5.32
C LYS A 134 5.08 -15.26 4.85
N ALA A 135 4.60 -16.22 4.04
CA ALA A 135 5.39 -17.28 3.46
C ALA A 135 6.11 -16.89 2.16
N ILE A 136 5.83 -15.72 1.59
CA ILE A 136 6.50 -15.20 0.39
C ILE A 136 8.00 -15.05 0.64
N GLN A 137 8.80 -15.49 -0.31
CA GLN A 137 10.26 -15.38 -0.21
C GLN A 137 10.69 -13.90 -0.15
N ASN A 138 11.58 -13.57 0.79
CA ASN A 138 12.11 -12.22 1.03
C ASN A 138 11.07 -11.18 1.51
N ILE A 139 9.88 -11.61 1.91
CA ILE A 139 8.89 -10.69 2.50
C ILE A 139 9.44 -10.09 3.81
N LYS A 140 9.33 -8.80 3.95
CA LYS A 140 9.59 -8.10 5.22
C LYS A 140 8.32 -8.05 6.03
N VAL A 141 8.21 -8.91 7.05
CA VAL A 141 7.12 -8.81 8.03
C VAL A 141 7.44 -7.67 8.98
N LEU A 142 6.52 -6.69 9.03
CA LEU A 142 6.63 -5.53 9.91
C LEU A 142 6.26 -5.93 11.35
N ASN A 143 6.78 -5.19 12.33
CA ASN A 143 6.47 -5.42 13.75
C ASN A 143 5.11 -4.84 14.15
N THR A 144 4.59 -3.92 13.34
CA THR A 144 3.36 -3.17 13.59
C THR A 144 2.21 -3.75 12.76
N PRO A 145 1.02 -3.95 13.33
CA PRO A 145 -0.16 -4.35 12.56
C PRO A 145 -0.73 -3.19 11.74
N GLY A 146 -1.50 -3.53 10.72
CA GLY A 146 -2.23 -2.57 9.88
C GLY A 146 -3.15 -1.67 10.70
N GLY A 147 -3.30 -0.42 10.26
CA GLY A 147 -4.08 0.59 10.97
C GLY A 147 -3.47 1.08 12.29
N GLN A 148 -2.25 0.66 12.62
CA GLN A 148 -1.55 1.02 13.86
C GLN A 148 -0.17 1.64 13.61
N GLY A 149 0.19 1.94 12.36
CA GLY A 149 1.47 2.53 12.00
C GLY A 149 2.40 1.60 11.21
N ALA A 150 1.89 0.54 10.61
CA ALA A 150 2.69 -0.39 9.79
C ALA A 150 3.34 0.32 8.58
N VAL A 151 2.57 1.14 7.88
CA VAL A 151 3.09 1.93 6.75
C VAL A 151 4.07 3.00 7.24
N ARG A 152 3.89 3.53 8.45
CA ARG A 152 4.87 4.43 9.06
C ARG A 152 6.19 3.71 9.36
N GLU A 153 6.17 2.50 9.88
CA GLU A 153 7.36 1.71 10.17
C GLU A 153 8.23 1.53 8.91
N ILE A 154 7.62 1.14 7.79
CA ILE A 154 8.37 0.98 6.54
C ILE A 154 8.81 2.31 5.94
N ALA A 155 8.01 3.37 6.06
CA ALA A 155 8.39 4.70 5.61
C ALA A 155 9.64 5.21 6.32
N ASP A 156 9.72 5.05 7.64
CA ASP A 156 10.90 5.42 8.43
C ASP A 156 12.14 4.60 8.02
N ALA A 157 11.99 3.31 7.76
CA ALA A 157 13.08 2.45 7.28
C ALA A 157 13.60 2.89 5.89
N ILE A 158 12.72 3.25 4.96
CA ILE A 158 13.11 3.77 3.64
C ILE A 158 13.84 5.10 3.79
N LEU A 159 13.31 6.02 4.61
CA LEU A 159 13.93 7.33 4.85
C LEU A 159 15.34 7.22 5.48
N ALA A 160 15.53 6.26 6.40
CA ALA A 160 16.84 6.01 6.99
C ALA A 160 17.87 5.60 5.92
N ILE A 161 17.49 4.78 4.94
CA ILE A 161 18.38 4.38 3.84
C ILE A 161 18.71 5.57 2.92
N VAL A 162 17.76 6.45 2.66
CA VAL A 162 17.95 7.64 1.82
C VAL A 162 18.85 8.65 2.53
N ASN A 163 18.60 8.94 3.80
CA ASN A 163 19.35 9.91 4.58
C ASN A 163 20.79 9.46 4.90
N CYS A 164 21.06 8.15 4.95
CA CYS A 164 22.44 7.63 5.09
C CYS A 164 23.30 7.77 3.83
N LYS A 165 22.69 8.19 2.69
CA LYS A 165 23.41 8.37 1.40
C LYS A 165 23.64 9.84 1.04
N LEU A 166 23.19 10.78 1.88
CA LEU A 166 23.47 12.21 1.78
C LEU A 166 24.59 12.59 2.76
#